data_401fdcdbaa7296a44d12f7fedc90b407
#
_entry.id   401fdcdbaa7296a44d12f7fedc90b407
#
_cell.length_a   1.000
_cell.length_b   1.000
_cell.length_c   1.000
_cell.angle_alpha   90.00
_cell.angle_beta   90.00
_cell.angle_gamma   90.00
#
_symmetry.space_group_name_H-M   'P 1'
#
loop_
_entity.id
_entity.type
_entity.pdbx_description
1 polymer ?
#
loop_
_entity_poly.entity_id
_entity_poly.type
_entity_poly.pdbx_seq_one_letter_code
_entity_poly.pdbx_strand_id
1 'polypeptide(L)'
;MASVMLHEEEGDLESKMALSAAVMADKSRSRMLCALMDGRAWTATELSAVADISASTASAHLARLCEQRFVVALAQGRHRYFRLAGSDIAELLERLMGVAWATSTPRRITTPPGLRHARTCYDHLAGEVAVRLFDTLVSRQW
;
A
#
# COMPACT_ATOMS: atom_id res chain seq x y z
N MET A 1 -21.17 25.83 23.41
CA MET A 1 -21.56 25.24 22.09
C MET A 1 -20.36 24.80 21.22
N ALA A 2 -19.27 25.56 21.12
CA ALA A 2 -18.08 25.15 20.34
C ALA A 2 -17.37 23.87 20.85
N SER A 3 -17.37 23.64 22.18
CA SER A 3 -16.69 22.48 22.77
C SER A 3 -17.39 21.14 22.48
N VAL A 4 -18.72 21.12 22.30
CA VAL A 4 -19.49 19.91 21.98
C VAL A 4 -19.27 19.50 20.52
N MET A 5 -19.20 20.46 19.60
CA MET A 5 -18.93 20.17 18.18
C MET A 5 -17.53 19.60 17.93
N LEU A 6 -16.51 20.05 18.69
CA LEU A 6 -15.16 19.52 18.59
C LEU A 6 -15.07 18.06 19.05
N HIS A 7 -15.82 17.66 20.05
CA HIS A 7 -15.86 16.28 20.54
C HIS A 7 -16.60 15.32 19.59
N GLU A 8 -17.62 15.79 18.86
CA GLU A 8 -18.31 14.98 17.85
C GLU A 8 -17.44 14.73 16.61
N GLU A 9 -16.66 15.72 16.19
CA GLU A 9 -15.70 15.56 15.07
C GLU A 9 -14.52 14.67 15.45
N GLU A 10 -14.00 14.73 16.67
CA GLU A 10 -12.93 13.86 17.18
C GLU A 10 -13.39 12.39 17.22
N GLY A 11 -14.58 12.10 17.73
CA GLY A 11 -15.14 10.74 17.73
C GLY A 11 -15.37 10.18 16.34
N ASP A 12 -15.70 11.00 15.35
CA ASP A 12 -15.82 10.61 13.96
C ASP A 12 -14.45 10.30 13.34
N LEU A 13 -13.40 11.06 13.65
CA LEU A 13 -12.03 10.82 13.16
C LEU A 13 -11.45 9.50 13.70
N GLU A 14 -11.61 9.22 14.97
CA GLU A 14 -11.17 7.96 15.59
C GLU A 14 -11.88 6.76 14.96
N SER A 15 -13.18 6.86 14.72
CA SER A 15 -13.97 5.83 14.04
C SER A 15 -13.48 5.59 12.61
N LYS A 16 -13.23 6.65 11.85
CA LYS A 16 -12.68 6.57 10.48
C LYS A 16 -11.28 5.96 10.48
N MET A 17 -10.43 6.33 11.43
CA MET A 17 -9.11 5.75 11.59
C MET A 17 -9.19 4.24 11.92
N ALA A 18 -10.09 3.84 12.80
CA ALA A 18 -10.33 2.43 13.14
C ALA A 18 -10.81 1.62 11.93
N LEU A 19 -11.72 2.17 11.11
CA LEU A 19 -12.17 1.55 9.87
C LEU A 19 -11.03 1.39 8.85
N SER A 20 -10.19 2.40 8.69
CA SER A 20 -9.02 2.35 7.83
C SER A 20 -8.01 1.29 8.29
N ALA A 21 -7.75 1.21 9.58
CA ALA A 21 -6.90 0.18 10.17
C ALA A 21 -7.48 -1.23 9.96
N ALA A 22 -8.79 -1.41 10.13
CA ALA A 22 -9.48 -2.68 9.93
C ALA A 22 -9.40 -3.18 8.47
N VAL A 23 -9.34 -2.27 7.50
CA VAL A 23 -9.13 -2.63 6.09
C VAL A 23 -7.75 -3.26 5.88
N MET A 24 -6.73 -2.74 6.52
CA MET A 24 -5.35 -3.24 6.41
C MET A 24 -5.06 -4.47 7.29
N ALA A 25 -5.87 -4.74 8.31
CA ALA A 25 -5.62 -5.81 9.28
C ALA A 25 -5.78 -7.24 8.73
N ASP A 26 -6.38 -7.41 7.55
CA ASP A 26 -6.54 -8.71 6.89
C ASP A 26 -5.32 -9.04 6.04
N LYS A 27 -4.77 -10.25 6.20
CA LYS A 27 -3.55 -10.71 5.52
C LYS A 27 -3.66 -10.70 3.99
N SER A 28 -4.81 -11.07 3.44
CA SER A 28 -5.02 -11.12 1.99
C SER A 28 -5.11 -9.72 1.40
N ARG A 29 -5.83 -8.81 2.07
CA ARG A 29 -5.87 -7.40 1.67
C ARG A 29 -4.49 -6.75 1.77
N SER A 30 -3.73 -7.03 2.84
CA SER A 30 -2.35 -6.54 2.97
C SER A 30 -1.47 -7.01 1.80
N ARG A 31 -1.59 -8.28 1.38
CA ARG A 31 -0.87 -8.80 0.22
C ARG A 31 -1.25 -8.10 -1.08
N MET A 32 -2.54 -7.84 -1.29
CA MET A 32 -3.03 -7.08 -2.46
C MET A 32 -2.48 -5.65 -2.46
N LEU A 33 -2.55 -4.95 -1.33
CA LEU A 33 -2.03 -3.59 -1.20
C LEU A 33 -0.52 -3.54 -1.46
N CYS A 34 0.25 -4.48 -0.90
CA CYS A 34 1.69 -4.59 -1.16
C CYS A 34 2.00 -4.85 -2.64
N ALA A 35 1.19 -5.66 -3.35
CA ALA A 35 1.38 -5.89 -4.78
C ALA A 35 1.16 -4.60 -5.58
N LEU A 36 0.15 -3.80 -5.21
CA LEU A 36 -0.18 -2.54 -5.87
C LEU A 36 0.85 -1.42 -5.64
N MET A 37 1.80 -1.62 -4.71
CA MET A 37 2.91 -0.69 -4.46
C MET A 37 3.91 -0.60 -5.63
N ASP A 38 3.81 -1.47 -6.63
CA ASP A 38 4.63 -1.37 -7.85
C ASP A 38 4.16 -0.25 -8.81
N GLY A 39 3.06 0.44 -8.49
CA GLY A 39 2.48 1.55 -9.24
C GLY A 39 1.67 1.13 -10.47
N ARG A 40 1.60 -0.18 -10.78
CA ARG A 40 0.81 -0.68 -11.90
C ARG A 40 -0.66 -0.88 -11.53
N ALA A 41 -1.49 -0.96 -12.55
CA ALA A 41 -2.87 -1.40 -12.41
C ALA A 41 -2.96 -2.92 -12.64
N TRP A 42 -3.61 -3.64 -11.73
CA TRP A 42 -3.72 -5.10 -11.70
C TRP A 42 -5.17 -5.53 -11.88
N THR A 43 -5.39 -6.68 -12.51
CA THR A 43 -6.70 -7.32 -12.57
C THR A 43 -7.04 -8.01 -11.26
N ALA A 44 -8.34 -8.28 -11.02
CA ALA A 44 -8.78 -9.05 -9.84
C ALA A 44 -8.17 -10.46 -9.83
N THR A 45 -7.99 -11.08 -11.00
CA THR A 45 -7.39 -12.42 -11.14
C THR A 45 -5.93 -12.43 -10.71
N GLU A 46 -5.14 -11.46 -11.13
CA GLU A 46 -3.73 -11.32 -10.72
C GLU A 46 -3.63 -11.09 -9.21
N LEU A 47 -4.46 -10.21 -8.67
CA LEU A 47 -4.49 -9.94 -7.21
C LEU A 47 -4.97 -11.14 -6.41
N SER A 48 -5.90 -11.95 -6.93
CA SER A 48 -6.31 -13.19 -6.27
C SER A 48 -5.17 -14.21 -6.18
N ALA A 49 -4.38 -14.33 -7.24
CA ALA A 49 -3.21 -15.20 -7.28
C ALA A 49 -2.13 -14.76 -6.28
N VAL A 50 -1.82 -13.46 -6.22
CA VAL A 50 -0.84 -12.91 -5.25
C VAL A 50 -1.30 -13.11 -3.81
N ALA A 51 -2.57 -12.91 -3.55
CA ALA A 51 -3.13 -13.06 -2.20
C ALA A 51 -3.38 -14.52 -1.80
N ASP A 52 -3.28 -15.45 -2.76
CA ASP A 52 -3.54 -16.89 -2.56
C ASP A 52 -4.97 -17.13 -2.04
N ILE A 53 -5.96 -16.57 -2.74
CA ILE A 53 -7.38 -16.66 -2.41
C ILE A 53 -8.23 -16.88 -3.66
N SER A 54 -9.49 -17.29 -3.47
CA SER A 54 -10.45 -17.45 -4.57
C SER A 54 -10.78 -16.12 -5.23
N ALA A 55 -11.19 -16.15 -6.49
CA ALA A 55 -11.62 -14.97 -7.24
C ALA A 55 -12.83 -14.26 -6.58
N SER A 56 -13.75 -14.99 -5.98
CA SER A 56 -14.90 -14.44 -5.25
C SER A 56 -14.46 -13.68 -4.00
N THR A 57 -13.53 -14.25 -3.23
CA THR A 57 -12.95 -13.62 -2.04
C THR A 57 -12.16 -12.37 -2.43
N ALA A 58 -11.37 -12.44 -3.51
CA ALA A 58 -10.63 -11.29 -4.04
C ALA A 58 -11.57 -10.14 -4.43
N SER A 59 -12.69 -10.46 -5.10
CA SER A 59 -13.69 -9.45 -5.48
C SER A 59 -14.31 -8.76 -4.26
N ALA A 60 -14.63 -9.51 -3.21
CA ALA A 60 -15.15 -8.96 -1.95
C ALA A 60 -14.12 -8.06 -1.25
N HIS A 61 -12.85 -8.47 -1.22
CA HIS A 61 -11.77 -7.67 -0.65
C HIS A 61 -11.53 -6.39 -1.45
N LEU A 62 -11.53 -6.47 -2.79
CA LEU A 62 -11.37 -5.30 -3.66
C LEU A 62 -12.53 -4.31 -3.52
N ALA A 63 -13.77 -4.80 -3.40
CA ALA A 63 -14.92 -3.96 -3.14
C ALA A 63 -14.73 -3.15 -1.85
N ARG A 64 -14.31 -3.81 -0.76
CA ARG A 64 -14.04 -3.16 0.52
C ARG A 64 -12.87 -2.16 0.46
N LEU A 65 -11.80 -2.50 -0.27
CA LEU A 65 -10.67 -1.59 -0.47
C LEU A 65 -11.08 -0.34 -1.28
N CYS A 66 -11.96 -0.49 -2.27
CA CYS A 66 -12.51 0.63 -3.03
C CYS A 66 -13.46 1.50 -2.19
N GLU A 67 -14.34 0.89 -1.41
CA GLU A 67 -15.26 1.58 -0.50
C GLU A 67 -14.52 2.48 0.49
N GLN A 68 -13.42 1.99 1.04
CA GLN A 68 -12.56 2.72 1.97
C GLN A 68 -11.50 3.59 1.27
N ARG A 69 -11.57 3.74 -0.05
CA ARG A 69 -10.68 4.59 -0.86
C ARG A 69 -9.19 4.27 -0.77
N PHE A 70 -8.83 3.04 -0.46
CA PHE A 70 -7.45 2.55 -0.57
C PHE A 70 -7.07 2.21 -2.00
N VAL A 71 -8.04 1.76 -2.79
CA VAL A 71 -7.88 1.31 -4.16
C VAL A 71 -8.94 1.97 -5.04
N VAL A 72 -8.58 2.28 -6.26
CA VAL A 72 -9.52 2.72 -7.30
C VAL A 72 -9.61 1.66 -8.39
N ALA A 73 -10.84 1.48 -8.89
CA ALA A 73 -11.10 0.61 -10.02
C ALA A 73 -11.17 1.42 -11.31
N LEU A 74 -10.49 0.95 -12.34
CA LEU A 74 -10.42 1.53 -13.67
C LEU A 74 -11.04 0.56 -14.67
N ALA A 75 -12.06 0.99 -15.40
CA ALA A 75 -12.64 0.21 -16.48
C ALA A 75 -11.91 0.49 -17.79
N GLN A 76 -11.46 -0.58 -18.47
CA GLN A 76 -10.87 -0.49 -19.78
C GLN A 76 -11.46 -1.58 -20.67
N GLY A 77 -12.38 -1.20 -21.55
CA GLY A 77 -13.17 -2.15 -22.34
C GLY A 77 -14.00 -3.05 -21.41
N ARG A 78 -13.84 -4.37 -21.57
CA ARG A 78 -14.51 -5.38 -20.72
C ARG A 78 -13.70 -5.75 -19.47
N HIS A 79 -12.52 -5.16 -19.27
CA HIS A 79 -11.62 -5.46 -18.15
C HIS A 79 -11.71 -4.38 -17.08
N ARG A 80 -11.53 -4.80 -15.84
CA ARG A 80 -11.48 -3.94 -14.66
C ARG A 80 -10.11 -4.10 -14.02
N TYR A 81 -9.42 -2.98 -13.87
CA TYR A 81 -8.11 -2.90 -13.26
C TYR A 81 -8.18 -2.14 -11.94
N PHE A 82 -7.28 -2.44 -11.05
CA PHE A 82 -7.21 -1.86 -9.71
C PHE A 82 -5.82 -1.30 -9.48
N ARG A 83 -5.74 -0.12 -8.87
CA ARG A 83 -4.49 0.51 -8.43
C ARG A 83 -4.70 1.22 -7.12
N LEU A 84 -3.62 1.60 -6.41
CA LEU A 84 -3.73 2.45 -5.23
C LEU A 84 -4.43 3.76 -5.57
N ALA A 85 -5.21 4.28 -4.61
CA ALA A 85 -6.02 5.47 -4.83
C ALA A 85 -5.17 6.74 -4.98
N GLY A 86 -4.02 6.80 -4.31
CA GLY A 86 -3.11 7.96 -4.37
C GLY A 86 -1.78 7.69 -3.69
N SER A 87 -0.87 8.68 -3.78
CA SER A 87 0.45 8.65 -3.14
C SER A 87 0.37 8.65 -1.63
N ASP A 88 -0.63 9.28 -1.05
CA ASP A 88 -0.91 9.28 0.40
C ASP A 88 -1.12 7.87 0.95
N ILE A 89 -1.83 7.02 0.21
CA ILE A 89 -2.01 5.61 0.56
C ILE A 89 -0.68 4.84 0.42
N ALA A 90 0.09 5.11 -0.63
CA ALA A 90 1.39 4.49 -0.81
C ALA A 90 2.35 4.85 0.35
N GLU A 91 2.44 6.11 0.73
CA GLU A 91 3.24 6.58 1.86
C GLU A 91 2.80 5.94 3.19
N LEU A 92 1.49 5.85 3.43
CA LEU A 92 0.96 5.17 4.61
C LEU A 92 1.42 3.72 4.68
N LEU A 93 1.33 2.99 3.56
CA LEU A 93 1.74 1.60 3.47
C LEU A 93 3.26 1.45 3.66
N GLU A 94 4.08 2.31 3.08
CA GLU A 94 5.54 2.31 3.26
C GLU A 94 5.91 2.50 4.73
N ARG A 95 5.32 3.48 5.40
CA ARG A 95 5.56 3.74 6.83
C ARG A 95 5.14 2.56 7.70
N LEU A 96 3.97 1.98 7.41
CA LEU A 96 3.48 0.80 8.14
C LEU A 96 4.40 -0.41 7.92
N MET A 97 4.86 -0.63 6.68
CA MET A 97 5.83 -1.69 6.36
C MET A 97 7.16 -1.47 7.08
N GLY A 98 7.63 -0.22 7.21
CA GLY A 98 8.82 0.13 7.96
C GLY A 98 8.69 -0.24 9.45
N VAL A 99 7.56 0.09 10.08
CA VAL A 99 7.28 -0.29 11.47
C VAL A 99 7.20 -1.82 11.62
N ALA A 100 6.47 -2.49 10.73
CA ALA A 100 6.35 -3.94 10.76
C ALA A 100 7.71 -4.64 10.56
N TRP A 101 8.57 -4.09 9.73
CA TRP A 101 9.93 -4.60 9.54
C TRP A 101 10.81 -4.42 10.78
N ALA A 102 10.76 -3.25 11.42
CA ALA A 102 11.55 -2.95 12.61
C ALA A 102 11.18 -3.86 13.81
N THR A 103 9.94 -4.35 13.86
CA THR A 103 9.45 -5.26 14.92
C THR A 103 9.57 -6.74 14.54
N SER A 104 9.98 -7.05 13.30
CA SER A 104 10.11 -8.43 12.83
C SER A 104 11.48 -9.00 13.15
N THR A 105 11.55 -10.30 13.48
CA THR A 105 12.81 -11.03 13.50
C THR A 105 13.48 -10.98 12.12
N PRO A 106 14.81 -10.84 12.03
CA PRO A 106 15.51 -10.75 10.75
C PRO A 106 15.17 -11.94 9.85
N ARG A 107 14.36 -11.69 8.83
CA ARG A 107 13.99 -12.70 7.85
C ARG A 107 15.01 -12.68 6.72
N ARG A 108 15.39 -13.87 6.25
CA ARG A 108 16.30 -13.98 5.11
C ARG A 108 15.74 -13.20 3.91
N ILE A 109 16.52 -12.26 3.40
CA ILE A 109 16.13 -11.43 2.24
C ILE A 109 15.99 -12.35 1.03
N THR A 110 14.75 -12.51 0.54
CA THR A 110 14.44 -13.34 -0.64
C THR A 110 14.38 -12.54 -1.93
N THR A 111 14.56 -11.20 -1.85
CA THR A 111 14.56 -10.34 -3.04
C THR A 111 15.70 -10.72 -3.98
N PRO A 112 15.44 -10.97 -5.26
CA PRO A 112 16.47 -11.25 -6.25
C PRO A 112 17.57 -10.16 -6.28
N PRO A 113 18.84 -10.51 -6.54
CA PRO A 113 19.95 -9.55 -6.48
C PRO A 113 19.75 -8.32 -7.36
N GLY A 114 19.23 -8.49 -8.58
CA GLY A 114 18.96 -7.36 -9.49
C GLY A 114 17.94 -6.36 -8.91
N LEU A 115 16.89 -6.86 -8.25
CA LEU A 115 15.87 -6.01 -7.61
C LEU A 115 16.35 -5.39 -6.30
N ARG A 116 17.37 -5.97 -5.65
CA ARG A 116 18.04 -5.33 -4.51
C ARG A 116 18.90 -4.16 -4.97
N HIS A 117 19.55 -4.31 -6.12
CA HIS A 117 20.42 -3.29 -6.68
C HIS A 117 19.64 -2.04 -7.11
N ALA A 118 18.61 -2.24 -7.92
CA ALA A 118 17.75 -1.14 -8.39
C ALA A 118 16.33 -1.64 -8.64
N ARG A 119 15.35 -0.91 -8.15
CA ARG A 119 13.92 -1.13 -8.44
C ARG A 119 13.15 0.18 -8.27
N THR A 120 11.96 0.23 -8.83
CA THR A 120 10.97 1.26 -8.50
C THR A 120 9.98 0.71 -7.47
N CYS A 121 9.53 1.55 -6.57
CA CYS A 121 8.46 1.27 -5.64
C CYS A 121 7.47 2.42 -5.74
N TYR A 122 6.28 2.16 -6.28
CA TYR A 122 5.31 3.17 -6.68
C TYR A 122 5.94 4.20 -7.63
N ASP A 123 6.16 5.45 -7.21
CA ASP A 123 6.82 6.50 -7.98
C ASP A 123 8.27 6.81 -7.51
N HIS A 124 8.81 6.01 -6.60
CA HIS A 124 10.14 6.20 -6.04
C HIS A 124 11.18 5.23 -6.64
N LEU A 125 12.42 5.70 -6.70
CA LEU A 125 13.56 4.82 -6.85
C LEU A 125 13.84 4.11 -5.51
N ALA A 126 14.13 2.82 -5.56
CA ALA A 126 14.47 2.01 -4.39
C ALA A 126 15.65 1.07 -4.71
N GLY A 127 16.24 0.50 -3.64
CA GLY A 127 17.42 -0.36 -3.74
C GLY A 127 18.72 0.39 -3.53
N GLU A 128 19.84 -0.29 -3.72
CA GLU A 128 21.19 0.24 -3.45
C GLU A 128 21.52 1.48 -4.27
N VAL A 129 21.06 1.54 -5.52
CA VAL A 129 21.26 2.70 -6.41
C VAL A 129 20.57 3.95 -5.87
N ALA A 130 19.35 3.82 -5.39
CA ALA A 130 18.61 4.94 -4.81
C ALA A 130 19.29 5.49 -3.57
N VAL A 131 19.76 4.62 -2.68
CA VAL A 131 20.50 5.02 -1.47
C VAL A 131 21.79 5.76 -1.84
N ARG A 132 22.59 5.22 -2.76
CA ARG A 132 23.83 5.87 -3.22
C ARG A 132 23.59 7.22 -3.87
N LEU A 133 22.51 7.33 -4.66
CA LEU A 133 22.13 8.61 -5.27
C LEU A 133 21.75 9.62 -4.20
N PHE A 134 20.92 9.24 -3.24
CA PHE A 134 20.52 10.09 -2.12
C PHE A 134 21.74 10.54 -1.30
N ASP A 135 22.61 9.63 -0.89
CA ASP A 135 23.83 9.96 -0.13
C ASP A 135 24.73 10.94 -0.90
N THR A 136 24.84 10.76 -2.23
CA THR A 136 25.63 11.65 -3.09
C THR A 136 25.01 13.06 -3.14
N LEU A 137 23.69 13.16 -3.27
CA LEU A 137 22.99 14.45 -3.30
C LEU A 137 23.14 15.19 -1.96
N VAL A 138 22.92 14.49 -0.86
CA VAL A 138 23.07 15.04 0.49
C VAL A 138 24.53 15.50 0.75
N SER A 139 25.53 14.70 0.38
CA SER A 139 26.94 15.05 0.57
C SER A 139 27.38 16.26 -0.27
N ARG A 140 26.72 16.51 -1.40
CA ARG A 140 26.98 17.66 -2.27
C ARG A 140 26.11 18.87 -1.94
N GLN A 141 25.29 18.81 -0.89
CA GLN A 141 24.39 19.89 -0.45
C GLN A 141 23.40 20.35 -1.56
N TRP A 142 22.90 19.38 -2.34
CA TRP A 142 21.86 19.63 -3.37
C TRP A 142 20.46 19.48 -2.75
#